data_0123931d2388852b6614fc11c755db7f
#
_entry.id   0123931d2388852b6614fc11c755db7f
#
_cell.length_a   1.000
_cell.length_b   1.000
_cell.length_c   1.000
_cell.angle_alpha   90.00
_cell.angle_beta   90.00
_cell.angle_gamma   90.00
#
_symmetry.space_group_name_H-M   'P 1'
#
loop_
_entity.id
_entity.type
_entity.pdbx_description
1 polymer ?
#
loop_
_entity_poly.entity_id
_entity_poly.type
_entity_poly.pdbx_seq_one_letter_code
_entity_poly.pdbx_strand_id
1 'polypeptide(L)'
;PEGHLPESNDVFEDLLSLMQSQEWITSQYDSQLFLNTVAGPGSNAAVLRLKHPVSGEDTGRGLAVTTDGNHRWCAVDPKIGTAMTVAESMLNLACVGAEPRALVNCLNFGNPENPNVMWQLSEAVDGMAEACSQFNIPVVGGNVSLYNESQGKNIDPTPMVGLIGVINNLETPPPGVTWNEGDRLIVIVP
;
A
#
# COMPACT_ATOMS: atom_id res chain seq x y z
N PRO A 1 -12.43 -2.43 21.48
CA PRO A 1 -11.77 -1.78 22.61
C PRO A 1 -11.93 -0.29 22.43
N GLU A 2 -12.71 0.33 23.32
CA GLU A 2 -12.73 1.79 23.41
C GLU A 2 -11.34 2.23 23.93
N GLY A 3 -10.43 2.49 23.02
CA GLY A 3 -9.20 3.16 23.34
C GLY A 3 -9.54 4.59 23.73
N HIS A 4 -9.39 4.92 24.99
CA HIS A 4 -9.38 6.32 25.37
C HIS A 4 -8.22 6.98 24.62
N LEU A 5 -8.57 7.85 23.68
CA LEU A 5 -7.58 8.78 23.13
C LEU A 5 -7.06 9.61 24.30
N PRO A 6 -5.75 9.80 24.43
CA PRO A 6 -5.22 10.70 25.45
C PRO A 6 -5.88 12.08 25.27
N GLU A 7 -6.27 12.70 26.39
CA GLU A 7 -6.77 14.08 26.36
C GLU A 7 -5.63 14.97 25.85
N SER A 8 -5.83 15.57 24.71
CA SER A 8 -4.89 16.52 24.12
C SER A 8 -5.23 17.92 24.61
N ASN A 9 -4.22 18.64 25.07
CA ASN A 9 -4.35 20.06 25.39
C ASN A 9 -4.23 20.96 24.15
N ASP A 10 -3.65 20.42 23.07
CA ASP A 10 -3.53 21.07 21.76
C ASP A 10 -3.53 20.05 20.64
N VAL A 11 -4.72 19.81 20.08
CA VAL A 11 -4.92 18.86 18.98
C VAL A 11 -4.11 19.23 17.75
N PHE A 12 -3.84 20.52 17.52
CA PHE A 12 -3.07 20.97 16.36
C PHE A 12 -1.59 20.61 16.50
N GLU A 13 -1.00 20.85 17.67
CA GLU A 13 0.39 20.46 17.96
C GLU A 13 0.56 18.95 17.95
N ASP A 14 -0.42 18.18 18.45
CA ASP A 14 -0.39 16.73 18.38
C ASP A 14 -0.43 16.23 16.94
N LEU A 15 -1.29 16.81 16.09
CA LEU A 15 -1.34 16.48 14.65
C LEU A 15 -0.02 16.82 13.96
N LEU A 16 0.57 17.97 14.25
CA LEU A 16 1.88 18.35 13.71
C LEU A 16 2.98 17.37 14.15
N SER A 17 2.92 16.90 15.40
CA SER A 17 3.89 15.92 15.90
C SER A 17 3.81 14.57 15.17
N LEU A 18 2.64 14.19 14.68
CA LEU A 18 2.44 12.99 13.88
C LEU A 18 2.96 13.14 12.42
N MET A 19 3.16 14.37 11.97
CA MET A 19 3.69 14.66 10.62
C MET A 19 5.22 14.69 10.57
N GLN A 20 5.90 14.10 11.54
CA GLN A 20 7.36 14.03 11.56
C GLN A 20 7.90 13.19 10.40
N SER A 21 9.07 13.61 9.87
CA SER A 21 9.76 12.89 8.82
C SER A 21 10.13 11.47 9.25
N GLN A 22 9.83 10.49 8.40
CA GLN A 22 10.22 9.09 8.56
C GLN A 22 11.59 8.81 7.90
N GLU A 23 12.34 9.82 7.51
CA GLU A 23 13.61 9.69 6.79
C GLU A 23 14.64 8.82 7.51
N TRP A 24 14.64 8.81 8.84
CA TRP A 24 15.54 7.97 9.63
C TRP A 24 15.35 6.46 9.36
N ILE A 25 14.16 6.03 8.95
CA ILE A 25 13.89 4.63 8.56
C ILE A 25 14.49 4.37 7.18
N THR A 26 14.15 5.22 6.21
CA THR A 26 14.53 5.03 4.81
C THR A 26 16.00 5.28 4.56
N SER A 27 16.65 6.18 5.32
CA SER A 27 18.09 6.47 5.23
C SER A 27 18.98 5.30 5.63
N GLN A 28 18.46 4.27 6.28
CA GLN A 28 19.18 3.05 6.63
C GLN A 28 19.43 2.14 5.42
N TYR A 29 18.73 2.36 4.31
CA TYR A 29 18.77 1.51 3.12
C TYR A 29 19.19 2.31 1.90
N ASP A 30 19.92 1.64 0.98
CA ASP A 30 20.27 2.23 -0.32
C ASP A 30 19.04 2.19 -1.24
N SER A 31 18.43 3.36 -1.45
CA SER A 31 17.31 3.56 -2.38
C SER A 31 17.75 3.91 -3.79
N GLN A 32 19.07 4.01 -4.06
CA GLN A 32 19.62 4.48 -5.33
C GLN A 32 20.41 3.41 -6.08
N LEU A 33 20.38 2.17 -5.62
CA LEU A 33 21.11 1.07 -6.22
C LEU A 33 20.81 0.95 -7.73
N PHE A 34 21.86 0.84 -8.54
CA PHE A 34 21.83 0.86 -10.01
C PHE A 34 21.26 2.12 -10.65
N LEU A 35 21.00 3.18 -9.88
CA LEU A 35 20.43 4.46 -10.34
C LEU A 35 19.13 4.29 -11.13
N ASN A 36 18.30 3.34 -10.71
CA ASN A 36 17.01 3.05 -11.34
C ASN A 36 15.84 3.74 -10.66
N THR A 37 16.01 4.27 -9.45
CA THR A 37 14.94 4.94 -8.70
C THR A 37 14.56 6.25 -9.36
N VAL A 38 13.29 6.38 -9.75
CA VAL A 38 12.69 7.59 -10.31
C VAL A 38 11.91 8.33 -9.23
N ALA A 39 11.13 7.60 -8.43
CA ALA A 39 10.47 8.11 -7.23
C ALA A 39 10.74 7.13 -6.08
N GLY A 40 11.26 7.66 -4.98
CA GLY A 40 11.68 6.91 -3.81
C GLY A 40 10.84 7.23 -2.56
N PRO A 41 11.46 7.14 -1.38
CA PRO A 41 10.81 7.45 -0.12
C PRO A 41 10.15 8.83 -0.11
N GLY A 42 8.96 8.93 0.47
CA GLY A 42 8.13 10.14 0.45
C GLY A 42 7.14 10.20 -0.71
N SER A 43 7.23 9.29 -1.69
CA SER A 43 6.22 9.11 -2.74
C SER A 43 5.16 8.09 -2.33
N ASN A 44 3.98 8.13 -2.95
CA ASN A 44 2.89 7.18 -2.69
C ASN A 44 3.22 5.76 -3.19
N ALA A 45 4.07 5.64 -4.20
CA ALA A 45 4.62 4.37 -4.66
C ALA A 45 6.09 4.54 -5.04
N ALA A 46 6.88 3.48 -4.91
CA ALA A 46 8.22 3.45 -5.45
C ALA A 46 8.15 3.32 -6.97
N VAL A 47 8.90 4.14 -7.69
CA VAL A 47 8.99 4.07 -9.16
C VAL A 47 10.41 3.78 -9.57
N LEU A 48 10.59 2.68 -10.29
CA LEU A 48 11.86 2.22 -10.81
C LEU A 48 11.88 2.31 -12.34
N ARG A 49 12.96 2.80 -12.89
CA ARG A 49 13.24 2.81 -14.32
C ARG A 49 13.42 1.40 -14.86
N LEU A 50 12.76 1.06 -15.94
CA LEU A 50 12.96 -0.19 -16.62
C LEU A 50 14.05 -0.06 -17.68
N LYS A 51 15.08 -0.88 -17.57
CA LYS A 51 16.14 -0.99 -18.55
C LYS A 51 15.98 -2.28 -19.35
N HIS A 52 16.42 -2.24 -20.60
CA HIS A 52 16.42 -3.43 -21.45
C HIS A 52 17.37 -4.49 -20.86
N PRO A 53 16.91 -5.75 -20.65
CA PRO A 53 17.64 -6.74 -19.87
C PRO A 53 18.99 -7.17 -20.47
N VAL A 54 19.19 -6.96 -21.77
CA VAL A 54 20.43 -7.36 -22.47
C VAL A 54 21.33 -6.15 -22.74
N SER A 55 20.78 -5.07 -23.31
CA SER A 55 21.58 -3.88 -23.65
C SER A 55 21.80 -2.94 -22.47
N GLY A 56 20.97 -2.99 -21.43
CA GLY A 56 21.01 -2.06 -20.32
C GLY A 56 20.46 -0.67 -20.65
N GLU A 57 20.00 -0.46 -21.89
CA GLU A 57 19.43 0.83 -22.33
C GLU A 57 18.13 1.15 -21.61
N ASP A 58 17.90 2.44 -21.35
CA ASP A 58 16.65 2.93 -20.79
C ASP A 58 15.51 2.73 -21.78
N THR A 59 14.44 2.09 -21.32
CA THR A 59 13.26 1.86 -22.16
C THR A 59 12.29 3.05 -22.18
N GLY A 60 12.56 4.09 -21.37
CA GLY A 60 11.64 5.19 -21.14
C GLY A 60 10.39 4.81 -20.31
N ARG A 61 10.36 3.59 -19.75
CA ARG A 61 9.22 3.06 -18.97
C ARG A 61 9.59 2.89 -17.51
N GLY A 62 8.58 2.93 -16.65
CA GLY A 62 8.73 2.72 -15.21
C GLY A 62 7.89 1.55 -14.70
N LEU A 63 8.42 0.91 -13.66
CA LEU A 63 7.69 -0.01 -12.80
C LEU A 63 7.37 0.70 -11.50
N ALA A 64 6.08 0.78 -11.16
CA ALA A 64 5.65 1.30 -9.87
C ALA A 64 5.27 0.14 -8.96
N VAL A 65 5.62 0.25 -7.67
CA VAL A 65 5.33 -0.75 -6.65
C VAL A 65 4.81 -0.08 -5.40
N THR A 66 3.71 -0.58 -4.85
CA THR A 66 3.18 -0.19 -3.54
C THR A 66 2.96 -1.41 -2.66
N THR A 67 2.99 -1.22 -1.36
CA THR A 67 2.66 -2.24 -0.37
C THR A 67 1.78 -1.62 0.70
N ASP A 68 0.61 -2.19 0.92
CA ASP A 68 -0.41 -1.63 1.79
C ASP A 68 -1.02 -2.71 2.69
N GLY A 69 -1.49 -2.31 3.87
CA GLY A 69 -2.16 -3.17 4.82
C GLY A 69 -2.70 -2.39 6.00
N ASN A 70 -3.91 -2.71 6.44
CA ASN A 70 -4.51 -2.05 7.60
C ASN A 70 -5.28 -3.05 8.47
N HIS A 71 -4.59 -3.62 9.45
CA HIS A 71 -5.16 -4.58 10.38
C HIS A 71 -6.34 -4.02 11.19
N ARG A 72 -6.37 -2.72 11.47
CA ARG A 72 -7.45 -2.07 12.24
C ARG A 72 -8.75 -2.05 11.47
N TRP A 73 -8.72 -1.75 10.18
CA TRP A 73 -9.90 -1.85 9.32
C TRP A 73 -10.39 -3.29 9.24
N CYS A 74 -9.46 -4.23 9.03
CA CYS A 74 -9.79 -5.65 8.93
C CYS A 74 -10.27 -6.24 10.26
N ALA A 75 -9.87 -5.70 11.41
CA ALA A 75 -10.39 -6.12 12.72
C ALA A 75 -11.86 -5.70 12.92
N VAL A 76 -12.27 -4.58 12.31
CA VAL A 76 -13.67 -4.11 12.34
C VAL A 76 -14.53 -4.91 11.36
N ASP A 77 -14.07 -5.03 10.13
CA ASP A 77 -14.73 -5.80 9.06
C ASP A 77 -13.66 -6.36 8.12
N PRO A 78 -13.39 -7.68 8.17
CA PRO A 78 -12.34 -8.27 7.36
C PRO A 78 -12.57 -8.13 5.85
N LYS A 79 -13.82 -8.20 5.40
CA LYS A 79 -14.18 -8.10 3.99
C LYS A 79 -13.99 -6.69 3.46
N ILE A 80 -14.65 -5.73 4.10
CA ILE A 80 -14.60 -4.32 3.70
C ILE A 80 -13.18 -3.77 3.92
N GLY A 81 -12.54 -4.07 5.06
CA GLY A 81 -11.18 -3.62 5.35
C GLY A 81 -10.16 -4.09 4.33
N THR A 82 -10.28 -5.34 3.86
CA THR A 82 -9.40 -5.86 2.80
C THR A 82 -9.68 -5.21 1.44
N ALA A 83 -10.95 -5.01 1.09
CA ALA A 83 -11.32 -4.31 -0.14
C ALA A 83 -10.79 -2.86 -0.14
N MET A 84 -10.88 -2.18 1.00
CA MET A 84 -10.32 -0.83 1.17
C MET A 84 -8.79 -0.81 1.03
N THR A 85 -8.09 -1.83 1.55
CA THR A 85 -6.63 -1.96 1.39
C THR A 85 -6.24 -2.13 -0.08
N VAL A 86 -6.99 -2.90 -0.86
CA VAL A 86 -6.79 -3.00 -2.32
C VAL A 86 -7.02 -1.65 -3.00
N ALA A 87 -8.09 -0.94 -2.64
CA ALA A 87 -8.40 0.38 -3.20
C ALA A 87 -7.32 1.41 -2.85
N GLU A 88 -6.77 1.39 -1.64
CA GLU A 88 -5.66 2.26 -1.23
C GLU A 88 -4.44 2.04 -2.12
N SER A 89 -4.02 0.77 -2.33
CA SER A 89 -2.92 0.44 -3.23
C SER A 89 -3.15 0.95 -4.66
N MET A 90 -4.38 0.85 -5.16
CA MET A 90 -4.76 1.39 -6.46
C MET A 90 -4.57 2.91 -6.54
N LEU A 91 -5.02 3.61 -5.50
CA LEU A 91 -4.89 5.07 -5.41
C LEU A 91 -3.42 5.48 -5.31
N ASN A 92 -2.61 4.74 -4.56
CA ASN A 92 -1.18 4.98 -4.44
C ASN A 92 -0.46 4.86 -5.80
N LEU A 93 -0.81 3.85 -6.62
CA LEU A 93 -0.30 3.75 -7.99
C LEU A 93 -0.79 4.89 -8.88
N ALA A 94 -2.06 5.29 -8.75
CA ALA A 94 -2.61 6.41 -9.52
C ALA A 94 -1.90 7.73 -9.18
N CYS A 95 -1.54 7.95 -7.91
CA CYS A 95 -0.81 9.14 -7.46
C CYS A 95 0.57 9.31 -8.13
N VAL A 96 1.17 8.22 -8.62
CA VAL A 96 2.43 8.27 -9.38
C VAL A 96 2.22 8.10 -10.89
N GLY A 97 0.98 8.12 -11.37
CA GLY A 97 0.64 8.01 -12.79
C GLY A 97 0.85 6.59 -13.35
N ALA A 98 0.85 5.57 -12.51
CA ALA A 98 1.04 4.19 -12.94
C ALA A 98 -0.29 3.49 -13.24
N GLU A 99 -0.31 2.70 -14.29
CA GLU A 99 -1.42 1.82 -14.64
C GLU A 99 -1.26 0.48 -13.91
N PRO A 100 -2.17 0.09 -13.01
CA PRO A 100 -2.08 -1.16 -12.27
C PRO A 100 -2.09 -2.39 -13.19
N ARG A 101 -1.31 -3.42 -12.84
CA ARG A 101 -1.15 -4.63 -13.67
C ARG A 101 -1.38 -5.92 -12.92
N ALA A 102 -0.94 -6.02 -11.68
CA ALA A 102 -1.03 -7.26 -10.91
C ALA A 102 -0.96 -7.00 -9.42
N LEU A 103 -1.58 -7.89 -8.65
CA LEU A 103 -1.56 -7.91 -7.20
C LEU A 103 -0.91 -9.19 -6.70
N VAL A 104 -0.12 -9.07 -5.65
CA VAL A 104 0.32 -10.16 -4.78
C VAL A 104 -0.17 -9.89 -3.36
N ASN A 105 -0.38 -10.95 -2.58
CA ASN A 105 -0.82 -10.79 -1.20
C ASN A 105 0.16 -11.44 -0.21
N CYS A 106 0.07 -10.99 1.05
CA CYS A 106 0.72 -11.60 2.20
C CYS A 106 -0.32 -11.66 3.32
N LEU A 107 -0.94 -12.83 3.47
CA LEU A 107 -2.07 -13.03 4.38
C LEU A 107 -1.54 -13.49 5.74
N ASN A 108 -1.78 -12.70 6.80
CA ASN A 108 -1.34 -13.02 8.14
C ASN A 108 -2.55 -13.08 9.07
N PHE A 109 -2.79 -14.26 9.65
CA PHE A 109 -3.94 -14.53 10.52
C PHE A 109 -3.51 -15.35 11.74
N GLY A 110 -4.35 -15.36 12.76
CA GLY A 110 -4.14 -16.13 13.97
C GLY A 110 -4.30 -17.64 13.78
N ASN A 111 -4.69 -18.33 14.84
CA ASN A 111 -4.85 -19.77 14.84
C ASN A 111 -6.11 -20.19 14.06
N PRO A 112 -5.97 -20.92 12.93
CA PRO A 112 -7.07 -21.32 12.05
C PRO A 112 -8.01 -22.38 12.68
N GLU A 113 -7.61 -23.02 13.77
CA GLU A 113 -8.49 -23.92 14.53
C GLU A 113 -9.60 -23.14 15.26
N ASN A 114 -9.42 -21.83 15.42
CA ASN A 114 -10.45 -20.95 15.92
C ASN A 114 -11.43 -20.59 14.78
N PRO A 115 -12.72 -20.97 14.86
CA PRO A 115 -13.70 -20.69 13.80
C PRO A 115 -13.81 -19.21 13.44
N ASN A 116 -13.62 -18.30 14.39
CA ASN A 116 -13.65 -16.87 14.12
C ASN A 116 -12.48 -16.42 13.25
N VAL A 117 -11.27 -16.96 13.47
CA VAL A 117 -10.11 -16.67 12.64
C VAL A 117 -10.29 -17.18 11.21
N MET A 118 -10.88 -18.38 11.05
CA MET A 118 -11.20 -18.91 9.73
C MET A 118 -12.27 -18.10 9.01
N TRP A 119 -13.27 -17.60 9.73
CA TRP A 119 -14.24 -16.67 9.18
C TRP A 119 -13.56 -15.37 8.72
N GLN A 120 -12.69 -14.78 9.54
CA GLN A 120 -11.94 -13.58 9.17
C GLN A 120 -11.10 -13.79 7.90
N LEU A 121 -10.43 -14.93 7.78
CA LEU A 121 -9.65 -15.28 6.59
C LEU A 121 -10.55 -15.39 5.35
N SER A 122 -11.69 -16.08 5.47
CA SER A 122 -12.65 -16.23 4.37
C SER A 122 -13.16 -14.88 3.88
N GLU A 123 -13.64 -14.04 4.80
CA GLU A 123 -14.15 -12.70 4.48
C GLU A 123 -13.08 -11.80 3.85
N ALA A 124 -11.86 -11.85 4.36
CA ALA A 124 -10.75 -11.09 3.79
C ALA A 124 -10.43 -11.52 2.34
N VAL A 125 -10.44 -12.82 2.07
CA VAL A 125 -10.23 -13.35 0.70
C VAL A 125 -11.38 -12.93 -0.22
N ASP A 126 -12.62 -13.00 0.24
CA ASP A 126 -13.79 -12.57 -0.53
C ASP A 126 -13.74 -11.07 -0.84
N GLY A 127 -13.38 -10.23 0.14
CA GLY A 127 -13.22 -8.79 -0.05
C GLY A 127 -12.12 -8.45 -1.06
N MET A 128 -10.99 -9.16 -0.99
CA MET A 128 -9.92 -9.02 -1.97
C MET A 128 -10.37 -9.43 -3.37
N ALA A 129 -11.05 -10.58 -3.50
CA ALA A 129 -11.52 -11.10 -4.78
C ALA A 129 -12.53 -10.15 -5.44
N GLU A 130 -13.48 -9.62 -4.66
CA GLU A 130 -14.46 -8.65 -5.16
C GLU A 130 -13.79 -7.36 -5.63
N ALA A 131 -12.89 -6.77 -4.82
CA ALA A 131 -12.18 -5.56 -5.19
C ALA A 131 -11.31 -5.77 -6.43
N CYS A 132 -10.52 -6.84 -6.48
CA CYS A 132 -9.69 -7.18 -7.63
C CYS A 132 -10.51 -7.39 -8.89
N SER A 133 -11.70 -8.01 -8.78
CA SER A 133 -12.61 -8.19 -9.91
C SER A 133 -13.18 -6.87 -10.42
N GLN A 134 -13.58 -5.97 -9.51
CA GLN A 134 -14.09 -4.64 -9.86
C GLN A 134 -13.03 -3.78 -10.55
N PHE A 135 -11.80 -3.85 -10.10
CA PHE A 135 -10.68 -3.10 -10.67
C PHE A 135 -10.01 -3.82 -11.86
N ASN A 136 -10.46 -5.03 -12.20
CA ASN A 136 -9.89 -5.87 -13.25
C ASN A 136 -8.38 -6.13 -13.08
N ILE A 137 -7.97 -6.46 -11.85
CA ILE A 137 -6.59 -6.74 -11.49
C ILE A 137 -6.43 -8.22 -11.15
N PRO A 138 -5.55 -8.96 -11.81
CA PRO A 138 -5.28 -10.35 -11.47
C PRO A 138 -4.46 -10.46 -10.19
N VAL A 139 -4.81 -11.40 -9.32
CA VAL A 139 -3.95 -11.85 -8.22
C VAL A 139 -3.01 -12.91 -8.79
N VAL A 140 -1.71 -12.62 -8.82
CA VAL A 140 -0.70 -13.45 -9.49
C VAL A 140 0.15 -14.27 -8.54
N GLY A 141 0.01 -14.06 -7.23
CA GLY A 141 0.75 -14.82 -6.23
C GLY A 141 0.49 -14.30 -4.82
N GLY A 142 1.18 -14.91 -3.86
CA GLY A 142 1.11 -14.50 -2.47
C GLY A 142 1.51 -15.63 -1.53
N ASN A 143 1.34 -15.37 -0.22
CA ASN A 143 1.54 -16.37 0.83
C ASN A 143 0.50 -16.24 1.93
N VAL A 144 0.33 -17.31 2.69
CA VAL A 144 -0.48 -17.35 3.92
C VAL A 144 0.42 -17.71 5.09
N SER A 145 0.34 -16.93 6.15
CA SER A 145 0.94 -17.19 7.45
C SER A 145 -0.18 -17.32 8.49
N LEU A 146 -0.23 -18.45 9.15
CA LEU A 146 -1.24 -18.79 10.15
C LEU A 146 -0.57 -19.03 11.51
N TYR A 147 -1.40 -19.20 12.56
CA TYR A 147 -0.94 -19.37 13.95
C TYR A 147 -0.13 -18.18 14.47
N ASN A 148 -0.38 -16.98 13.95
CA ASN A 148 0.29 -15.79 14.45
C ASN A 148 -0.39 -15.32 15.74
N GLU A 149 0.38 -15.35 16.81
CA GLU A 149 -0.07 -15.00 18.15
C GLU A 149 0.95 -14.07 18.82
N SER A 150 0.45 -13.20 19.67
CA SER A 150 1.25 -12.38 20.55
C SER A 150 0.65 -12.39 21.94
N GLN A 151 1.48 -12.73 22.96
CA GLN A 151 1.06 -12.81 24.36
C GLN A 151 -0.17 -13.71 24.59
N GLY A 152 -0.25 -14.84 23.85
CA GLY A 152 -1.34 -15.80 23.95
C GLY A 152 -2.67 -15.35 23.32
N LYS A 153 -2.62 -14.33 22.49
CA LYS A 153 -3.78 -13.85 21.73
C LYS A 153 -3.48 -13.88 20.22
N ASN A 154 -4.46 -14.28 19.44
CA ASN A 154 -4.36 -14.17 17.99
C ASN A 154 -4.13 -12.71 17.60
N ILE A 155 -3.31 -12.48 16.55
CA ILE A 155 -3.20 -11.16 15.94
C ILE A 155 -4.53 -10.77 15.29
N ASP A 156 -4.72 -9.47 15.08
CA ASP A 156 -5.80 -8.99 14.20
C ASP A 156 -5.60 -9.52 12.79
N PRO A 157 -6.69 -9.72 12.01
CA PRO A 157 -6.57 -10.11 10.61
C PRO A 157 -5.75 -9.07 9.84
N THR A 158 -4.64 -9.52 9.26
CA THR A 158 -3.67 -8.64 8.62
C THR A 158 -3.36 -9.10 7.19
N PRO A 159 -4.33 -8.99 6.26
CA PRO A 159 -4.06 -9.14 4.86
C PRO A 159 -3.26 -7.92 4.37
N MET A 160 -2.08 -8.16 3.85
CA MET A 160 -1.29 -7.16 3.15
C MET A 160 -1.34 -7.41 1.65
N VAL A 161 -1.27 -6.36 0.87
CA VAL A 161 -1.24 -6.43 -0.59
C VAL A 161 -0.01 -5.69 -1.12
N GLY A 162 0.51 -6.17 -2.24
CA GLY A 162 1.49 -5.46 -3.03
C GLY A 162 0.96 -5.32 -4.46
N LEU A 163 0.87 -4.10 -4.96
CA LEU A 163 0.47 -3.83 -6.33
C LEU A 163 1.66 -3.41 -7.19
N ILE A 164 1.65 -3.91 -8.41
CA ILE A 164 2.59 -3.53 -9.44
C ILE A 164 1.84 -2.77 -10.52
N GLY A 165 2.38 -1.61 -10.89
CA GLY A 165 1.90 -0.79 -11.99
C GLY A 165 2.98 -0.46 -12.99
N VAL A 166 2.58 -0.02 -14.18
CA VAL A 166 3.51 0.39 -15.26
C VAL A 166 3.25 1.84 -15.62
N ILE A 167 4.33 2.61 -15.73
CA ILE A 167 4.35 3.93 -16.33
C ILE A 167 4.91 3.78 -17.73
N ASN A 168 4.13 4.11 -18.74
CA ASN A 168 4.50 3.87 -20.14
C ASN A 168 5.48 4.91 -20.69
N ASN A 169 5.55 6.10 -20.08
CA ASN A 169 6.46 7.16 -20.48
C ASN A 169 6.98 7.93 -19.26
N LEU A 170 8.29 7.87 -19.01
CA LEU A 170 8.99 8.58 -17.96
C LEU A 170 9.56 9.94 -18.41
N GLU A 171 9.36 10.39 -19.65
CA GLU A 171 9.72 11.74 -20.09
C GLU A 171 8.92 12.80 -19.29
N THR A 172 7.70 12.46 -18.91
CA THR A 172 6.95 13.19 -17.90
C THR A 172 7.22 12.52 -16.55
N PRO A 173 7.88 13.20 -15.61
CA PRO A 173 8.16 12.61 -14.31
C PRO A 173 6.85 12.29 -13.57
N PRO A 174 6.84 11.28 -12.71
CA PRO A 174 5.71 10.97 -11.85
C PRO A 174 5.28 12.21 -11.06
N PRO A 175 3.96 12.42 -10.87
CA PRO A 175 3.47 13.49 -10.01
C PRO A 175 4.09 13.39 -8.61
N GLY A 176 4.48 14.53 -8.06
CA GLY A 176 4.98 14.63 -6.70
C GLY A 176 4.03 15.43 -5.81
N VAL A 177 4.46 15.66 -4.58
CA VAL A 177 3.73 16.52 -3.62
C VAL A 177 4.04 18.02 -3.79
N THR A 178 4.79 18.38 -4.82
CA THR A 178 5.22 19.74 -5.08
C THR A 178 4.16 20.48 -5.86
N TRP A 179 3.82 21.69 -5.41
CA TRP A 179 2.89 22.59 -6.08
C TRP A 179 3.64 23.61 -6.93
N ASN A 180 3.19 23.83 -8.14
CA ASN A 180 3.74 24.83 -9.06
C ASN A 180 2.74 25.97 -9.28
N GLU A 181 3.23 27.10 -9.74
CA GLU A 181 2.38 28.20 -10.15
C GLU A 181 1.46 27.77 -11.30
N GLY A 182 0.15 27.94 -11.11
CA GLY A 182 -0.87 27.50 -12.09
C GLY A 182 -1.53 26.16 -11.78
N ASP A 183 -1.03 25.38 -10.81
CA ASP A 183 -1.70 24.17 -10.37
C ASP A 183 -3.06 24.49 -9.75
N ARG A 184 -4.00 23.54 -9.88
CA ARG A 184 -5.35 23.68 -9.33
C ARG A 184 -5.65 22.52 -8.40
N LEU A 185 -6.12 22.84 -7.20
CA LEU A 185 -6.69 21.85 -6.30
C LEU A 185 -8.14 21.55 -6.72
N ILE A 186 -8.39 20.27 -7.02
CA ILE A 186 -9.74 19.79 -7.32
C ILE A 186 -10.15 18.87 -6.18
N VAL A 187 -11.25 19.21 -5.53
CA VAL A 187 -11.87 18.35 -4.51
C VAL A 187 -13.09 17.69 -5.12
N ILE A 188 -13.08 16.35 -5.13
CA ILE A 188 -14.22 15.56 -5.58
C ILE A 188 -15.00 15.18 -4.31
N VAL A 189 -16.22 15.64 -4.22
CA VAL A 189 -17.14 15.32 -3.13
C VAL A 189 -18.29 14.47 -3.66
N PRO A 190 -18.84 13.52 -2.83
CA PRO A 190 -20.00 12.70 -3.22
C PRO A 190 -21.26 13.52 -3.41
#